data_1297d0ed40c1b9ba2a155630ba09851e
#
_entry.id   1297d0ed40c1b9ba2a155630ba09851e
#
_cell.length_a   1.000
_cell.length_b   1.000
_cell.length_c   1.000
_cell.angle_alpha   90.00
_cell.angle_beta   90.00
_cell.angle_gamma   90.00
#
_symmetry.space_group_name_H-M   'P 1'
#
loop_
_entity.id
_entity.type
_entity.pdbx_description
1 polymer ?
#
loop_
_entity_poly.entity_id
_entity_poly.type
_entity_poly.pdbx_seq_one_letter_code
_entity_poly.pdbx_strand_id
1 'polypeptide(L)'
;MQFYTQDQMVDKHVGVKGTAARAEYDEQVELMLVGEAIRKARLAKSLSQEQLGEMVGVQKAQISRLENGKNLTLSSICKLFKALGQQVSLVIPSIGRVALC
;
A
#
# COMPACT_ATOMS: atom_id res chain seq x y z
N MET A 1 7.28 -6.72 -8.70
CA MET A 1 6.46 -5.59 -8.29
C MET A 1 6.46 -4.49 -9.35
N GLN A 2 5.30 -4.03 -9.72
CA GLN A 2 5.15 -3.16 -10.89
C GLN A 2 4.83 -1.71 -10.55
N PHE A 3 4.96 -1.30 -9.31
CA PHE A 3 4.54 0.02 -8.87
C PHE A 3 5.12 1.15 -9.71
N TYR A 4 6.44 1.22 -9.83
CA TYR A 4 6.99 2.33 -10.57
C TYR A 4 6.91 2.17 -12.07
N THR A 5 6.69 0.97 -12.56
CA THR A 5 6.38 0.81 -13.97
C THR A 5 5.06 1.48 -14.28
N GLN A 6 4.08 1.33 -13.40
CA GLN A 6 2.79 1.98 -13.55
C GLN A 6 2.93 3.49 -13.42
N ASP A 7 3.74 3.97 -12.50
CA ASP A 7 4.02 5.38 -12.36
C ASP A 7 4.60 5.95 -13.64
N GLN A 8 5.55 5.25 -14.22
CA GLN A 8 6.16 5.68 -15.47
C GLN A 8 5.13 5.77 -16.59
N MET A 9 4.24 4.81 -16.66
CA MET A 9 3.17 4.83 -17.65
C MET A 9 2.24 5.99 -17.45
N VAL A 10 1.84 6.26 -16.23
CA VAL A 10 0.97 7.40 -15.92
C VAL A 10 1.65 8.68 -16.31
N ASP A 11 2.91 8.87 -15.97
CA ASP A 11 3.67 10.05 -16.33
C ASP A 11 3.71 10.25 -17.83
N LYS A 12 3.94 9.19 -18.58
CA LYS A 12 3.99 9.27 -20.04
C LYS A 12 2.64 9.61 -20.65
N HIS A 13 1.59 8.99 -20.13
CA HIS A 13 0.27 9.12 -20.72
C HIS A 13 -0.35 10.48 -20.46
N VAL A 14 -0.22 10.96 -19.25
CA VAL A 14 -0.83 12.24 -18.89
C VAL A 14 0.01 13.40 -19.38
N GLY A 15 1.31 13.29 -19.30
CA GLY A 15 2.21 14.29 -19.84
C GLY A 15 2.18 15.64 -19.16
N VAL A 16 1.19 15.92 -18.36
CA VAL A 16 1.05 17.18 -17.67
C VAL A 16 1.42 16.98 -16.22
N LYS A 17 2.61 17.37 -15.90
CA LYS A 17 3.12 17.24 -14.53
C LYS A 17 3.17 18.60 -13.89
N GLY A 18 3.23 18.61 -12.59
CA GLY A 18 3.37 19.84 -11.84
C GLY A 18 2.07 20.51 -11.49
N THR A 19 0.93 19.96 -11.91
CA THR A 19 -0.35 20.48 -11.44
C THR A 19 -0.70 19.77 -10.13
N ALA A 20 -1.34 20.49 -9.20
CA ALA A 20 -1.74 19.93 -7.92
C ALA A 20 -2.72 18.77 -8.10
N ALA A 21 -3.67 18.91 -9.03
CA ALA A 21 -4.67 17.86 -9.27
C ALA A 21 -4.01 16.57 -9.75
N ARG A 22 -2.99 16.68 -10.57
CA ARG A 22 -2.28 15.52 -11.08
C ARG A 22 -1.52 14.81 -9.97
N ALA A 23 -0.84 15.54 -9.11
CA ALA A 23 -0.09 14.98 -8.01
C ALA A 23 -1.02 14.24 -7.04
N GLU A 24 -2.18 14.82 -6.74
CA GLU A 24 -3.16 14.19 -5.87
C GLU A 24 -3.69 12.88 -6.47
N TYR A 25 -3.95 12.87 -7.76
CA TYR A 25 -4.44 11.68 -8.43
C TYR A 25 -3.43 10.54 -8.36
N ASP A 26 -2.16 10.83 -8.63
CA ASP A 26 -1.11 9.82 -8.60
C ASP A 26 -0.94 9.25 -7.19
N GLU A 27 -0.96 10.09 -6.18
CA GLU A 27 -0.84 9.66 -4.79
C GLU A 27 -2.00 8.75 -4.40
N GLN A 28 -3.21 9.11 -4.75
CA GLN A 28 -4.38 8.30 -4.43
C GLN A 28 -4.34 6.93 -5.08
N VAL A 29 -3.92 6.87 -6.33
CA VAL A 29 -3.78 5.59 -7.04
C VAL A 29 -2.74 4.71 -6.36
N GLU A 30 -1.61 5.26 -5.98
CA GLU A 30 -0.56 4.51 -5.30
C GLU A 30 -1.03 3.98 -3.94
N LEU A 31 -1.73 4.80 -3.16
CA LEU A 31 -2.27 4.37 -1.88
C LEU A 31 -3.31 3.27 -2.04
N MET A 32 -4.13 3.34 -3.07
CA MET A 32 -5.09 2.28 -3.37
C MET A 32 -4.39 0.97 -3.71
N LEU A 33 -3.29 1.03 -4.44
CA LEU A 33 -2.52 -0.17 -4.78
C LEU A 33 -1.92 -0.82 -3.53
N VAL A 34 -1.43 -0.02 -2.60
CA VAL A 34 -0.93 -0.55 -1.33
C VAL A 34 -2.06 -1.20 -0.53
N GLY A 35 -3.22 -0.54 -0.46
CA GLY A 35 -4.38 -1.10 0.22
C GLY A 35 -4.84 -2.42 -0.39
N GLU A 36 -4.82 -2.50 -1.71
CA GLU A 36 -5.17 -3.73 -2.42
C GLU A 36 -4.16 -4.84 -2.14
N ALA A 37 -2.89 -4.52 -2.01
CA ALA A 37 -1.87 -5.51 -1.65
C ALA A 37 -2.12 -6.07 -0.25
N ILE A 38 -2.54 -5.23 0.69
CA ILE A 38 -2.90 -5.68 2.04
C ILE A 38 -4.08 -6.65 1.95
N ARG A 39 -5.09 -6.30 1.19
CA ARG A 39 -6.27 -7.14 1.02
C ARG A 39 -5.92 -8.48 0.42
N LYS A 40 -5.12 -8.50 -0.63
CA LYS A 40 -4.68 -9.73 -1.28
C LYS A 40 -3.91 -10.63 -0.32
N ALA A 41 -3.00 -10.05 0.45
CA ALA A 41 -2.23 -10.81 1.43
C ALA A 41 -3.14 -11.40 2.52
N ARG A 42 -4.14 -10.63 2.95
CA ARG A 42 -5.11 -11.10 3.93
C ARG A 42 -5.93 -12.28 3.39
N LEU A 43 -6.44 -12.14 2.18
CA LEU A 43 -7.25 -13.19 1.56
C LEU A 43 -6.44 -14.45 1.29
N ALA A 44 -5.15 -14.29 0.97
CA ALA A 44 -4.26 -15.45 0.79
C ALA A 44 -4.11 -16.27 2.07
N LYS A 45 -4.33 -15.66 3.22
CA LYS A 45 -4.31 -16.33 4.52
C LYS A 45 -5.71 -16.74 4.97
N SER A 46 -6.72 -16.56 4.13
CA SER A 46 -8.12 -16.88 4.46
C SER A 46 -8.61 -16.16 5.71
N LEU A 47 -8.17 -14.93 5.90
CA LEU A 47 -8.56 -14.13 7.06
C LEU A 47 -9.63 -13.11 6.68
N SER A 48 -10.56 -12.88 7.60
CA SER A 48 -11.49 -11.77 7.48
C SER A 48 -10.83 -10.47 7.95
N GLN A 49 -11.45 -9.33 7.64
CA GLN A 49 -10.98 -8.05 8.16
C GLN A 49 -11.01 -8.03 9.68
N GLU A 50 -12.03 -8.62 10.27
CA GLU A 50 -12.16 -8.70 11.71
C GLU A 50 -11.04 -9.53 12.32
N GLN A 51 -10.73 -10.68 11.72
CA GLN A 51 -9.66 -11.54 12.20
C GLN A 51 -8.30 -10.86 12.12
N LEU A 52 -8.02 -10.20 10.99
CA LEU A 52 -6.78 -9.45 10.87
C LEU A 52 -6.71 -8.32 11.90
N GLY A 53 -7.82 -7.62 12.11
CA GLY A 53 -7.89 -6.57 13.11
C GLY A 53 -7.55 -7.08 14.51
N GLU A 54 -8.07 -8.24 14.87
CA GLU A 54 -7.77 -8.87 16.15
C GLU A 54 -6.27 -9.19 16.29
N MET A 55 -5.67 -9.68 15.21
CA MET A 55 -4.24 -10.03 15.22
C MET A 55 -3.35 -8.81 15.47
N VAL A 56 -3.72 -7.65 14.97
CA VAL A 56 -2.91 -6.44 15.08
C VAL A 56 -3.45 -5.44 16.10
N GLY A 57 -4.56 -5.77 16.76
CA GLY A 57 -5.10 -4.93 17.82
C GLY A 57 -5.86 -3.71 17.33
N VAL A 58 -6.52 -3.79 16.18
CA VAL A 58 -7.33 -2.68 15.66
C VAL A 58 -8.72 -3.18 15.29
N GLN A 59 -9.62 -2.24 15.08
CA GLN A 59 -11.01 -2.53 14.73
C GLN A 59 -11.12 -2.92 13.26
N LYS A 60 -12.15 -3.69 12.93
CA LYS A 60 -12.47 -4.06 11.56
C LYS A 60 -12.59 -2.83 10.64
N ALA A 61 -13.20 -1.77 11.13
CA ALA A 61 -13.37 -0.54 10.37
C ALA A 61 -12.01 0.07 10.00
N GLN A 62 -11.03 -0.05 10.88
CA GLN A 62 -9.68 0.43 10.59
C GLN A 62 -9.02 -0.39 9.48
N ILE A 63 -9.17 -1.72 9.51
CA ILE A 63 -8.64 -2.57 8.46
C ILE A 63 -9.29 -2.21 7.12
N SER A 64 -10.60 -1.99 7.12
CA SER A 64 -11.31 -1.59 5.91
C SER A 64 -10.75 -0.29 5.33
N ARG A 65 -10.49 0.69 6.16
CA ARG A 65 -9.91 1.96 5.69
C ARG A 65 -8.52 1.76 5.11
N LEU A 66 -7.70 0.97 5.77
CA LEU A 66 -6.34 0.70 5.29
C LEU A 66 -6.36 -0.02 3.94
N GLU A 67 -7.28 -0.98 3.76
CA GLU A 67 -7.42 -1.68 2.49
C GLU A 67 -7.95 -0.79 1.38
N ASN A 68 -8.59 0.31 1.72
CA ASN A 68 -9.05 1.31 0.76
C ASN A 68 -8.02 2.43 0.55
N GLY A 69 -6.82 2.26 1.07
CA GLY A 69 -5.74 3.22 0.87
C GLY A 69 -5.83 4.45 1.76
N LYS A 70 -6.61 4.39 2.84
CA LYS A 70 -6.79 5.52 3.74
C LYS A 70 -5.99 5.32 5.01
N ASN A 71 -5.46 6.41 5.55
CA ASN A 71 -4.72 6.40 6.82
C ASN A 71 -3.52 5.46 6.83
N LEU A 72 -2.92 5.24 5.66
CA LEU A 72 -1.74 4.39 5.55
C LEU A 72 -0.51 5.12 6.05
N THR A 73 0.23 4.46 6.92
CA THR A 73 1.56 4.91 7.36
C THR A 73 2.51 3.74 7.20
N LEU A 74 3.81 4.02 7.12
CA LEU A 74 4.80 2.95 7.04
C LEU A 74 4.67 2.00 8.23
N SER A 75 4.41 2.55 9.41
CA SER A 75 4.22 1.75 10.61
C SER A 75 3.04 0.80 10.49
N SER A 76 1.89 1.29 10.04
CA SER A 76 0.71 0.43 9.89
C SER A 76 0.88 -0.60 8.79
N ILE A 77 1.51 -0.22 7.69
CA ILE A 77 1.80 -1.15 6.58
C ILE A 77 2.68 -2.29 7.08
N CYS A 78 3.76 -1.98 7.76
CA CYS A 78 4.67 -2.98 8.30
C CYS A 78 3.97 -3.89 9.32
N LYS A 79 3.17 -3.31 10.19
CA LYS A 79 2.45 -4.07 11.20
C LYS A 79 1.51 -5.10 10.57
N LEU A 80 0.77 -4.70 9.55
CA LEU A 80 -0.16 -5.59 8.88
C LEU A 80 0.56 -6.69 8.11
N PHE A 81 1.55 -6.34 7.31
CA PHE A 81 2.27 -7.34 6.52
C PHE A 81 3.07 -8.29 7.39
N LYS A 82 3.63 -7.80 8.48
CA LYS A 82 4.33 -8.66 9.42
C LYS A 82 3.38 -9.70 10.02
N ALA A 83 2.18 -9.28 10.41
CA ALA A 83 1.16 -10.18 10.91
C ALA A 83 0.75 -11.22 9.85
N LEU A 84 0.81 -10.86 8.59
CA LEU A 84 0.47 -11.73 7.47
C LEU A 84 1.65 -12.56 6.97
N GLY A 85 2.80 -12.48 7.66
CA GLY A 85 3.97 -13.25 7.29
C GLY A 85 4.69 -12.74 6.06
N GLN A 86 4.53 -11.47 5.72
CA GLN A 86 5.15 -10.86 4.56
C GLN A 86 6.20 -9.85 4.97
N GLN A 87 7.18 -9.65 4.10
CA GLN A 87 8.20 -8.63 4.30
C GLN A 87 7.87 -7.41 3.44
N VAL A 88 8.21 -6.24 3.96
CA VAL A 88 8.01 -4.99 3.25
C VAL A 88 9.38 -4.33 3.03
N SER A 89 9.63 -3.93 1.81
CA SER A 89 10.84 -3.18 1.50
C SER A 89 10.49 -2.00 0.60
N LEU A 90 11.31 -0.96 0.69
CA LEU A 90 11.20 0.22 -0.15
C LEU A 90 12.30 0.13 -1.21
N VAL A 91 11.91 0.28 -2.46
CA VAL A 91 12.87 0.26 -3.56
C VAL A 91 13.03 1.68 -4.09
N ILE A 92 14.25 2.17 -4.01
CA ILE A 92 14.61 3.49 -4.55
C ILE A 92 15.60 3.23 -5.68
N PRO A 93 15.21 3.44 -6.94
CA PRO A 93 16.03 3.00 -8.08
C PRO A 93 17.48 3.49 -8.06
N SER A 94 17.73 4.69 -7.54
CA SER A 94 19.07 5.25 -7.50
C SER A 94 19.88 4.80 -6.28
N ILE A 95 19.25 4.21 -5.28
CA ILE A 95 19.88 3.87 -4.00
C ILE A 95 19.87 2.37 -3.76
N GLY A 96 18.77 1.71 -4.07
CA GLY A 96 18.60 0.29 -3.85
C GLY A 96 17.40 -0.03 -2.99
N ARG A 97 17.42 -1.18 -2.37
CA ARG A 97 16.32 -1.69 -1.57
C ARG A 97 16.59 -1.49 -0.09
N VAL A 98 15.60 -0.96 0.60
CA VAL A 98 15.67 -0.76 2.05
C VAL A 98 14.59 -1.62 2.69
N ALA A 99 14.99 -2.55 3.55
CA ALA A 99 14.04 -3.38 4.27
C ALA A 99 13.38 -2.53 5.36
N LEU A 100 12.06 -2.53 5.38
CA LEU A 100 11.31 -1.74 6.37
C LEU A 100 10.87 -2.57 7.58
N CYS A 101 10.66 -3.85 7.38
CA CYS A 101 10.26 -4.74 8.49
C CYS A 101 10.44 -6.21 8.12
#